data_95d03ce04787d335e52ba793e823b872
#
_entry.id   95d03ce04787d335e52ba793e823b872
#
_cell.length_a   1.000
_cell.length_b   1.000
_cell.length_c   1.000
_cell.angle_alpha   90.00
_cell.angle_beta   90.00
_cell.angle_gamma   90.00
#
_symmetry.space_group_name_H-M   'P 1'
#
loop_
_entity.id
_entity.type
_entity.pdbx_description
1 polymer ?
#
loop_
_entity_poly.entity_id
_entity_poly.type
_entity_poly.pdbx_seq_one_letter_code
_entity_poly.pdbx_strand_id
1 'polypeptide(L)'
;VLAAPDVDADRFRRDLAPALLNVSQQVTLYASSSDQALIASKKVHGYPRAGEGGANLVIVPGIETIDVSGIDLSLLGHSYYADSQSLLRDLFGVVRARLFAPQRQSLVSRQSGGSVYWQLADQHGTANARQPNHLR
;
A
#
# COMPACT_ATOMS: atom_id res chain seq x y z
N VAL A 1 -0.10 -1.75 11.69
CA VAL A 1 -0.38 -1.97 10.27
C VAL A 1 -1.87 -1.92 10.04
N LEU A 2 -2.27 -1.19 9.03
CA LEU A 2 -3.65 -1.06 8.56
C LEU A 2 -3.73 -1.58 7.13
N ALA A 3 -4.64 -2.49 6.84
CA ALA A 3 -4.85 -3.03 5.50
C ALA A 3 -6.24 -2.64 5.01
N ALA A 4 -6.28 -1.78 3.99
CA ALA A 4 -7.50 -1.26 3.38
C ALA A 4 -8.58 -0.86 4.41
N PRO A 5 -8.28 0.04 5.37
CA PRO A 5 -9.23 0.37 6.41
C PRO A 5 -10.48 1.04 5.84
N ASP A 6 -11.64 0.49 6.17
CA ASP A 6 -12.95 1.00 5.76
C ASP A 6 -13.43 2.11 6.71
N VAL A 7 -12.75 3.22 6.66
CA VAL A 7 -13.03 4.42 7.46
C VAL A 7 -13.09 5.61 6.49
N ASP A 8 -13.95 6.58 6.78
CA ASP A 8 -13.97 7.85 6.06
C ASP A 8 -12.58 8.50 6.04
N ALA A 9 -12.13 8.92 4.86
CA ALA A 9 -10.77 9.42 4.66
C ALA A 9 -10.48 10.70 5.45
N ASP A 10 -11.45 11.62 5.55
CA ASP A 10 -11.28 12.87 6.28
C ASP A 10 -11.27 12.64 7.78
N ARG A 11 -12.12 11.74 8.27
CA ARG A 11 -12.11 11.31 9.67
C ARG A 11 -10.79 10.61 10.02
N PHE A 12 -10.27 9.80 9.12
CA PHE A 12 -8.97 9.16 9.31
C PHE A 12 -7.87 10.22 9.48
N ARG A 13 -7.79 11.18 8.58
CA ARG A 13 -6.77 12.24 8.64
C ARG A 13 -6.86 13.08 9.90
N ARG A 14 -8.08 13.48 10.27
CA ARG A 14 -8.32 14.41 11.36
C ARG A 14 -8.21 13.78 12.74
N ASP A 15 -8.76 12.59 12.91
CA ASP A 15 -8.98 12.01 14.23
C ASP A 15 -8.09 10.77 14.49
N LEU A 16 -8.03 9.84 13.54
CA LEU A 16 -7.38 8.55 13.78
C LEU A 16 -5.87 8.59 13.56
N ALA A 17 -5.41 9.24 12.51
CA ALA A 17 -3.98 9.32 12.21
C ALA A 17 -3.17 9.98 13.34
N PRO A 18 -3.57 11.13 13.91
CA PRO A 18 -2.88 11.70 15.06
C PRO A 18 -2.89 10.77 16.28
N ALA A 19 -4.01 10.11 16.56
CA ALA A 19 -4.10 9.17 17.69
C ALA A 19 -3.17 7.97 17.52
N LEU A 20 -3.07 7.41 16.32
CA LEU A 20 -2.17 6.31 16.02
C LEU A 20 -0.70 6.71 16.15
N LEU A 21 -0.34 7.90 15.65
CA LEU A 21 1.02 8.42 15.74
C LEU A 21 1.47 8.72 17.16
N ASN A 22 0.53 9.03 18.07
CA ASN A 22 0.84 9.25 19.47
C ASN A 22 1.18 7.96 20.23
N VAL A 23 0.68 6.82 19.78
CA VAL A 23 0.83 5.53 20.49
C VAL A 23 1.71 4.51 19.76
N SER A 24 2.12 4.81 18.53
CA SER A 24 2.90 3.88 17.71
C SER A 24 4.12 4.56 17.12
N GLN A 25 5.28 3.89 17.20
CA GLN A 25 6.51 4.37 16.57
C GLN A 25 6.49 4.21 15.04
N GLN A 26 5.66 3.31 14.54
CA GLN A 26 5.54 3.02 13.11
C GLN A 26 4.08 2.72 12.77
N VAL A 27 3.54 3.44 11.82
CA VAL A 27 2.21 3.20 11.25
C VAL A 27 2.35 2.99 9.75
N THR A 28 1.91 1.83 9.27
CA THR A 28 1.90 1.49 7.85
C THR A 28 0.47 1.30 7.39
N LEU A 29 0.10 1.99 6.32
CA LEU A 29 -1.22 1.95 5.70
C LEU A 29 -1.08 1.34 4.30
N TYR A 30 -1.63 0.15 4.10
CA TYR A 30 -1.81 -0.43 2.78
C TYR A 30 -3.15 0.00 2.19
N ALA A 31 -3.11 0.62 1.02
CA ALA A 31 -4.28 1.11 0.31
C ALA A 31 -4.40 0.46 -1.08
N SER A 32 -5.60 0.14 -1.50
CA SER A 32 -5.84 -0.48 -2.80
C SER A 32 -7.09 0.06 -3.46
N SER A 33 -6.99 0.41 -4.74
CA SER A 33 -8.15 0.73 -5.58
C SER A 33 -8.93 -0.52 -6.05
N SER A 34 -8.36 -1.70 -5.86
CA SER A 34 -8.95 -2.99 -6.28
C SER A 34 -9.62 -3.77 -5.15
N ASP A 35 -9.65 -3.22 -3.93
CA ASP A 35 -10.32 -3.87 -2.80
C ASP A 35 -11.83 -3.84 -2.96
N GLN A 36 -12.44 -5.03 -3.12
CA GLN A 36 -13.86 -5.16 -3.40
C GLN A 36 -14.73 -4.73 -2.22
N ALA A 37 -14.27 -4.93 -0.99
CA ALA A 37 -15.00 -4.50 0.20
C ALA A 37 -15.08 -2.97 0.27
N LEU A 38 -13.98 -2.27 -0.03
CA LEU A 38 -13.97 -0.81 -0.07
C LEU A 38 -14.79 -0.23 -1.22
N ILE A 39 -14.76 -0.87 -2.40
CA ILE A 39 -15.58 -0.45 -3.54
C ILE A 39 -17.06 -0.53 -3.18
N ALA A 40 -17.49 -1.60 -2.55
CA ALA A 40 -18.86 -1.76 -2.07
C ALA A 40 -19.22 -0.74 -0.99
N SER A 41 -18.34 -0.54 -0.01
CA SER A 41 -18.54 0.43 1.08
C SER A 41 -18.66 1.86 0.56
N LYS A 42 -17.80 2.26 -0.39
CA LYS A 42 -17.88 3.58 -1.01
C LYS A 42 -19.21 3.82 -1.75
N LYS A 43 -19.74 2.80 -2.43
CA LYS A 43 -21.07 2.90 -3.07
C LYS A 43 -22.19 3.14 -2.08
N VAL A 44 -22.09 2.56 -0.89
CA VAL A 44 -23.09 2.71 0.17
C VAL A 44 -22.97 4.06 0.88
N HIS A 45 -21.74 4.47 1.23
CA HIS A 45 -21.51 5.65 2.07
C HIS A 45 -21.28 6.94 1.26
N GLY A 46 -20.88 6.84 -0.02
CA GLY A 46 -20.65 8.00 -0.90
C GLY A 46 -19.38 8.82 -0.62
N TYR A 47 -18.52 8.40 0.32
CA TYR A 47 -17.29 9.11 0.71
C TYR A 47 -16.04 8.29 0.42
N PRO A 48 -14.89 8.94 0.09
CA PRO A 48 -13.61 8.27 -0.02
C PRO A 48 -13.25 7.54 1.29
N ARG A 49 -12.70 6.33 1.13
CA ARG A 49 -12.28 5.50 2.27
C ARG A 49 -10.77 5.62 2.48
N ALA A 50 -10.32 5.53 3.72
CA ALA A 50 -8.90 5.67 4.06
C ALA A 50 -8.02 4.59 3.41
N GLY A 51 -8.56 3.40 3.19
CA GLY A 51 -7.87 2.31 2.52
C GLY A 51 -7.95 2.32 1.00
N GLU A 52 -8.55 3.36 0.40
CA GLU A 52 -8.66 3.50 -1.05
C GLU A 52 -7.32 3.95 -1.65
N GLY A 53 -6.84 3.23 -2.67
CA GLY A 53 -5.63 3.56 -3.41
C GLY A 53 -5.90 4.46 -4.62
N GLY A 54 -4.86 4.70 -5.42
CA GLY A 54 -4.95 5.49 -6.63
C GLY A 54 -5.20 6.97 -6.37
N ALA A 55 -6.17 7.56 -7.08
CA ALA A 55 -6.43 9.01 -7.05
C ALA A 55 -6.85 9.55 -5.66
N ASN A 56 -7.45 8.70 -4.83
CA ASN A 56 -7.93 9.08 -3.50
C ASN A 56 -6.99 8.64 -2.36
N LEU A 57 -5.75 8.32 -2.69
CA LEU A 57 -4.76 7.84 -1.74
C LEU A 57 -4.59 8.80 -0.56
N VAL A 58 -4.72 8.28 0.65
CA VAL A 58 -4.51 9.05 1.88
C VAL A 58 -3.03 9.06 2.22
N ILE A 59 -2.43 10.24 2.18
CA ILE A 59 -1.04 10.45 2.56
C ILE A 59 -1.02 11.38 3.78
N VAL A 60 -0.51 10.88 4.90
CA VAL A 60 -0.39 11.64 6.15
C VAL A 60 1.08 11.63 6.58
N PRO A 61 1.68 12.79 6.90
CA PRO A 61 3.04 12.84 7.44
C PRO A 61 3.19 11.92 8.66
N GLY A 62 4.23 11.10 8.66
CA GLY A 62 4.48 10.12 9.73
C GLY A 62 3.82 8.75 9.52
N ILE A 63 2.89 8.62 8.60
CA ILE A 63 2.30 7.33 8.18
C ILE A 63 2.95 6.90 6.88
N GLU A 64 3.41 5.65 6.84
CA GLU A 64 3.93 5.03 5.62
C GLU A 64 2.76 4.49 4.80
N THR A 65 2.33 5.26 3.79
CA THR A 65 1.27 4.83 2.88
C THR A 65 1.86 4.04 1.73
N ILE A 66 1.36 2.82 1.54
CA ILE A 66 1.75 1.88 0.49
C ILE A 66 0.55 1.67 -0.43
N ASP A 67 0.66 2.14 -1.67
CA ASP A 67 -0.34 1.88 -2.70
C ASP A 67 -0.08 0.50 -3.32
N VAL A 68 -0.99 -0.41 -3.06
CA VAL A 68 -0.99 -1.78 -3.59
C VAL A 68 -2.15 -1.99 -4.56
N SER A 69 -2.53 -0.93 -5.28
CA SER A 69 -3.58 -1.02 -6.30
C SER A 69 -3.26 -2.13 -7.31
N GLY A 70 -4.28 -2.90 -7.66
CA GLY A 70 -4.13 -4.16 -8.40
C GLY A 70 -4.21 -5.40 -7.51
N ILE A 71 -4.07 -5.27 -6.19
CA ILE A 71 -4.24 -6.36 -5.23
C ILE A 71 -5.53 -6.13 -4.44
N ASP A 72 -6.40 -7.13 -4.43
CA ASP A 72 -7.59 -7.12 -3.58
C ASP A 72 -7.21 -7.58 -2.17
N LEU A 73 -7.13 -6.64 -1.24
CA LEU A 73 -6.73 -6.91 0.14
C LEU A 73 -7.79 -7.68 0.94
N SER A 74 -9.06 -7.67 0.49
CA SER A 74 -10.14 -8.44 1.12
C SER A 74 -9.91 -9.95 0.99
N LEU A 75 -9.09 -10.37 0.03
CA LEU A 75 -8.77 -11.77 -0.26
C LEU A 75 -7.51 -12.28 0.46
N LEU A 76 -6.86 -11.51 1.32
CA LEU A 76 -5.65 -11.94 2.05
C LEU A 76 -5.86 -13.20 2.90
N GLY A 77 -7.10 -13.59 3.17
CA GLY A 77 -7.45 -14.85 3.85
C GLY A 77 -7.77 -16.03 2.93
N HIS A 78 -7.82 -15.83 1.62
CA HIS A 78 -8.25 -16.84 0.64
C HIS A 78 -7.20 -17.05 -0.45
N SER A 79 -6.40 -18.07 -0.35
CA SER A 79 -5.60 -18.82 -1.36
C SER A 79 -4.99 -18.10 -2.60
N TYR A 80 -4.90 -16.77 -2.68
CA TYR A 80 -4.24 -16.04 -3.76
C TYR A 80 -2.76 -15.75 -3.44
N TYR A 81 -2.00 -16.80 -3.13
CA TYR A 81 -0.60 -16.68 -2.74
C TYR A 81 0.34 -16.25 -3.87
N ALA A 82 -0.01 -16.49 -5.13
CA ALA A 82 0.88 -16.22 -6.24
C ALA A 82 1.01 -14.72 -6.57
N ASP A 83 -0.11 -13.99 -6.57
CA ASP A 83 -0.14 -12.57 -6.95
C ASP A 83 0.19 -11.63 -5.78
N SER A 84 0.25 -12.15 -4.56
CA SER A 84 0.48 -11.37 -3.34
C SER A 84 1.83 -11.61 -2.67
N GLN A 85 2.77 -12.33 -3.32
CA GLN A 85 4.08 -12.62 -2.72
C GLN A 85 4.88 -11.37 -2.36
N SER A 86 4.84 -10.34 -3.22
CA SER A 86 5.52 -9.07 -2.95
C SER A 86 4.92 -8.36 -1.74
N LEU A 87 3.59 -8.35 -1.62
CA LEU A 87 2.88 -7.81 -0.47
C LEU A 87 3.21 -8.59 0.81
N LEU A 88 3.22 -9.92 0.75
CA LEU A 88 3.54 -10.75 1.91
C LEU A 88 4.98 -10.55 2.39
N ARG A 89 5.94 -10.39 1.46
CA ARG A 89 7.33 -10.06 1.79
C ARG A 89 7.43 -8.68 2.44
N ASP A 90 6.73 -7.69 1.91
CA ASP A 90 6.70 -6.35 2.49
C ASP A 90 6.08 -6.37 3.88
N LEU A 91 4.95 -7.03 4.04
CA LEU A 91 4.28 -7.19 5.32
C LEU A 91 5.16 -7.91 6.35
N PHE A 92 5.90 -8.94 5.94
CA PHE A 92 6.88 -9.60 6.80
C PHE A 92 7.98 -8.62 7.26
N GLY A 93 8.48 -7.79 6.34
CA GLY A 93 9.46 -6.74 6.66
C GLY A 93 8.96 -5.77 7.73
N VAL A 94 7.70 -5.36 7.64
CA VAL A 94 7.08 -4.47 8.64
C VAL A 94 6.87 -5.18 9.97
N VAL A 95 6.15 -6.30 9.94
CA VAL A 95 5.61 -6.93 11.17
C VAL A 95 6.70 -7.68 11.92
N ARG A 96 7.57 -8.41 11.20
CA ARG A 96 8.59 -9.27 11.81
C ARG A 96 9.92 -8.56 12.00
N ALA A 97 10.40 -7.88 10.97
CA ALA A 97 11.70 -7.22 10.98
C ALA A 97 11.62 -5.75 11.43
N ARG A 98 10.43 -5.18 11.58
CA ARG A 98 10.19 -3.78 11.97
C ARG A 98 10.92 -2.77 11.10
N LEU A 99 11.04 -3.05 9.81
CA LEU A 99 11.69 -2.19 8.84
C LEU A 99 10.77 -1.02 8.46
N PHE A 100 11.33 0.17 8.43
CA PHE A 100 10.68 1.34 7.84
C PHE A 100 10.66 1.25 6.31
N ALA A 101 9.74 1.97 5.67
CA ALA A 101 9.55 1.91 4.22
C ALA A 101 10.85 2.11 3.41
N PRO A 102 11.75 3.06 3.73
CA PRO A 102 13.00 3.21 3.01
C PRO A 102 13.95 2.00 3.08
N GLN A 103 13.78 1.13 4.07
CA GLN A 103 14.61 -0.05 4.29
C GLN A 103 14.05 -1.31 3.60
N ARG A 104 12.83 -1.23 3.05
CA ARG A 104 12.14 -2.37 2.43
C ARG A 104 12.40 -2.39 0.93
N GLN A 105 13.14 -3.39 0.47
CA GLN A 105 13.51 -3.55 -0.94
C GLN A 105 12.33 -3.87 -1.87
N SER A 106 11.22 -4.30 -1.30
CA SER A 106 9.96 -4.54 -2.01
C SER A 106 9.24 -3.26 -2.45
N LEU A 107 9.69 -2.10 -1.99
CA LEU A 107 9.03 -0.81 -2.19
C LEU A 107 9.83 0.13 -3.10
N VAL A 108 9.08 0.91 -3.87
CA VAL A 108 9.59 2.07 -4.61
C VAL A 108 8.90 3.32 -4.10
N SER A 109 9.66 4.38 -3.87
CA SER A 109 9.10 5.68 -3.47
C SER A 109 8.43 6.37 -4.64
N ARG A 110 7.34 7.07 -4.35
CA ARG A 110 6.59 7.93 -5.27
C ARG A 110 6.28 9.26 -4.60
N GLN A 111 5.92 10.25 -5.39
CA GLN A 111 5.52 11.55 -4.90
C GLN A 111 4.15 11.95 -5.43
N SER A 112 3.37 12.60 -4.58
CA SER A 112 2.10 13.20 -4.93
C SER A 112 1.91 14.46 -4.09
N GLY A 113 1.68 15.61 -4.73
CA GLY A 113 1.46 16.88 -4.02
C GLY A 113 2.58 17.27 -3.04
N GLY A 114 3.84 16.93 -3.33
CA GLY A 114 4.98 17.18 -2.43
C GLY A 114 5.14 16.19 -1.27
N SER A 115 4.26 15.20 -1.18
CA SER A 115 4.32 14.14 -0.16
C SER A 115 4.79 12.82 -0.76
N VAL A 116 5.51 12.04 0.04
CA VAL A 116 6.04 10.73 -0.36
C VAL A 116 5.04 9.64 0.02
N TYR A 117 4.82 8.71 -0.89
CA TYR A 117 4.16 7.43 -0.67
C TYR A 117 4.97 6.32 -1.34
N TRP A 118 4.53 5.08 -1.21
CA TRP A 118 5.26 3.92 -1.67
C TRP A 118 4.38 3.04 -2.54
N GLN A 119 5.00 2.30 -3.44
CA GLN A 119 4.35 1.24 -4.24
C GLN A 119 5.19 -0.03 -4.16
N LEU A 120 4.54 -1.17 -4.31
CA LEU A 120 5.28 -2.42 -4.50
C LEU A 120 6.06 -2.37 -5.82
N ALA A 121 7.32 -2.78 -5.77
CA ALA A 121 8.13 -2.92 -6.97
C ALA A 121 7.54 -4.06 -7.83
N ASP A 122 7.19 -3.75 -9.06
CA ASP A 122 6.73 -4.75 -10.02
C ASP A 122 7.83 -5.78 -10.28
N GLN A 123 7.59 -7.03 -9.95
CA GLN A 123 8.53 -8.12 -10.20
C GLN A 123 8.64 -8.49 -11.70
N HIS A 124 7.85 -7.85 -12.55
CA HIS A 124 7.81 -8.12 -13.99
C HIS A 124 8.73 -7.21 -14.83
N GLY A 125 9.48 -6.29 -14.20
CA GLY A 125 10.30 -5.28 -14.89
C GLY A 125 11.74 -5.69 -15.22
N THR A 126 12.24 -6.85 -14.84
CA THR A 126 13.66 -7.21 -15.04
C THR A 126 13.94 -8.33 -16.04
N ALA A 127 12.96 -8.79 -16.79
CA ALA A 127 13.15 -9.88 -17.76
C ALA A 127 13.51 -9.42 -19.19
N ASN A 128 13.69 -8.13 -19.47
CA ASN A 128 13.89 -7.67 -20.85
C ASN A 128 15.14 -6.78 -21.06
N ALA A 129 16.24 -7.10 -20.39
CA ALA A 129 17.52 -6.43 -20.64
C ALA A 129 18.70 -7.42 -20.77
N ARG A 130 18.54 -8.47 -21.59
CA ARG A 130 19.65 -9.23 -22.15
C ARG A 130 19.28 -9.72 -23.55
N GLN A 131 19.36 -8.85 -24.55
CA GLN A 131 19.60 -9.31 -25.88
C GLN A 131 21.12 -9.56 -26.02
N PRO A 132 21.56 -10.75 -26.36
CA PRO A 132 22.94 -10.96 -26.77
C PRO A 132 23.14 -10.34 -28.15
N ASN A 133 24.02 -9.38 -28.21
CA ASN A 133 24.52 -8.79 -29.42
C ASN A 133 25.31 -9.87 -30.18
N HIS A 134 24.73 -10.46 -31.21
CA HIS A 134 25.47 -11.24 -32.17
C HIS A 134 26.23 -10.29 -33.09
N LEU A 135 27.49 -10.06 -32.79
CA LEU A 135 28.47 -9.54 -33.73
C LEU A 135 28.94 -10.70 -34.59
N ARG A 136 28.77 -10.52 -35.88
CA ARG A 136 29.50 -11.23 -36.92
C ARG A 136 30.94 -10.73 -36.98
#